data_aa5ee51ea42d9396606e06ab82550549
#
_entry.id   aa5ee51ea42d9396606e06ab82550549
#
_cell.length_a   1.000
_cell.length_b   1.000
_cell.length_c   1.000
_cell.angle_alpha   90.00
_cell.angle_beta   90.00
_cell.angle_gamma   90.00
#
_symmetry.space_group_name_H-M   'P 1'
#
loop_
_entity.id
_entity.type
_entity.pdbx_description
1 polymer ?
#
loop_
_entity_poly.entity_id
_entity_poly.type
_entity_poly.pdbx_seq_one_letter_code
_entity_poly.pdbx_strand_id
1 'polypeptide(L)'
;VRGDDADVIVVGAGPGGAATAHYLALTGLQVLLLEKGTFPRDKVCGDGLTPRAVAELIRMGVSIEESDGWIRNWGLRTYGAGHRLELPWPELAEMPNYGLARSRMNLDQTLARHAVASGAVLREGTAVTGPVRDERSGRIVGVTAKPVDPNGRRAGEDVTYRAPLVVDAGGVSARLATAMGIEKDMNRPMGVAVRTYFKSPRHDDPMMESHLELWDGKPGESNLMPGYGWIFALGDGTVNVGLGSLSPTAKAMNLDYKGLFRTWMRNAPEEWELTEENQVADLRSAALPMAFNRKPHYTKGLFLVGDSGGMVSPFNGEGIAYAMQSGRIAADVISQALARPSAYGREKALRTYPKILSDELGGYYTLGRAFAHLIGRPEIMRFCVKYGLPRPVLMRFVMKLLSDGFDRRDGDWMDRLITTMTKVVPAA
;
A
#
# COMPACT_ATOMS: atom_id res chain seq x y z
N VAL A 1 -17.69 20.94 11.14
CA VAL A 1 -18.37 19.76 11.72
C VAL A 1 -19.04 20.21 13.00
N ARG A 2 -20.33 20.04 13.14
CA ARG A 2 -21.11 20.39 14.34
C ARG A 2 -20.80 19.37 15.43
N GLY A 3 -19.97 19.76 16.42
CA GLY A 3 -19.63 18.88 17.53
C GLY A 3 -18.99 17.56 17.06
N ASP A 4 -19.60 16.45 17.45
CA ASP A 4 -19.10 15.08 17.16
C ASP A 4 -19.78 14.43 15.95
N ASP A 5 -20.63 15.14 15.22
CA ASP A 5 -21.37 14.62 14.07
C ASP A 5 -20.69 14.96 12.74
N ALA A 6 -20.71 14.00 11.80
CA ALA A 6 -20.22 14.13 10.44
C ALA A 6 -21.08 13.28 9.50
N ASP A 7 -21.02 13.52 8.20
CA ASP A 7 -21.62 12.62 7.20
C ASP A 7 -20.84 11.31 7.09
N VAL A 8 -19.50 11.40 7.19
CA VAL A 8 -18.60 10.25 7.12
C VAL A 8 -17.44 10.41 8.09
N ILE A 9 -17.15 9.37 8.86
CA ILE A 9 -15.92 9.26 9.64
C ILE A 9 -14.94 8.39 8.87
N VAL A 10 -13.70 8.89 8.68
CA VAL A 10 -12.58 8.13 8.10
C VAL A 10 -11.55 7.87 9.20
N VAL A 11 -11.20 6.61 9.42
CA VAL A 11 -10.27 6.18 10.48
C VAL A 11 -8.93 5.83 9.88
N GLY A 12 -7.89 6.60 10.24
CA GLY A 12 -6.53 6.50 9.71
C GLY A 12 -6.27 7.50 8.58
N ALA A 13 -5.28 8.37 8.76
CA ALA A 13 -4.89 9.40 7.78
C ALA A 13 -3.62 8.99 6.98
N GLY A 14 -3.47 7.69 6.69
CA GLY A 14 -2.55 7.20 5.67
C GLY A 14 -3.08 7.43 4.26
N PRO A 15 -2.38 6.95 3.21
CA PRO A 15 -2.75 7.23 1.81
C PRO A 15 -4.21 6.94 1.47
N GLY A 16 -4.75 5.79 1.92
CA GLY A 16 -6.15 5.45 1.65
C GLY A 16 -7.16 6.35 2.36
N GLY A 17 -6.94 6.65 3.63
CA GLY A 17 -7.85 7.52 4.39
C GLY A 17 -7.77 8.98 3.95
N ALA A 18 -6.57 9.49 3.68
CA ALA A 18 -6.39 10.83 3.16
C ALA A 18 -7.04 11.01 1.78
N ALA A 19 -6.86 10.03 0.87
CA ALA A 19 -7.53 10.05 -0.43
C ALA A 19 -9.06 9.99 -0.28
N THR A 20 -9.57 9.11 0.56
CA THR A 20 -11.02 9.02 0.83
C THR A 20 -11.56 10.35 1.34
N ALA A 21 -10.90 10.94 2.35
CA ALA A 21 -11.34 12.19 2.96
C ALA A 21 -11.27 13.36 1.98
N HIS A 22 -10.22 13.43 1.16
CA HIS A 22 -10.07 14.41 0.09
C HIS A 22 -11.26 14.39 -0.88
N TYR A 23 -11.51 13.23 -1.50
CA TYR A 23 -12.58 13.12 -2.50
C TYR A 23 -13.97 13.33 -1.93
N LEU A 24 -14.25 12.85 -0.71
CA LEU A 24 -15.53 13.11 -0.03
C LEU A 24 -15.71 14.61 0.29
N ALA A 25 -14.69 15.29 0.79
CA ALA A 25 -14.74 16.71 1.11
C ALA A 25 -15.02 17.57 -0.13
N LEU A 26 -14.42 17.22 -1.29
CA LEU A 26 -14.70 17.89 -2.57
C LEU A 26 -16.17 17.80 -3.01
N THR A 27 -16.93 16.83 -2.54
CA THR A 27 -18.38 16.71 -2.82
C THR A 27 -19.25 17.51 -1.83
N GLY A 28 -18.62 18.27 -0.91
CA GLY A 28 -19.31 19.07 0.09
C GLY A 28 -19.79 18.29 1.33
N LEU A 29 -19.43 17.03 1.46
CA LEU A 29 -19.75 16.23 2.65
C LEU A 29 -18.90 16.65 3.85
N GLN A 30 -19.50 16.59 5.04
CA GLN A 30 -18.78 16.80 6.30
C GLN A 30 -17.99 15.53 6.65
N VAL A 31 -16.66 15.61 6.52
CA VAL A 31 -15.74 14.47 6.72
C VAL A 31 -14.89 14.68 7.96
N LEU A 32 -14.96 13.74 8.89
CA LEU A 32 -14.09 13.70 10.06
C LEU A 32 -13.01 12.63 9.86
N LEU A 33 -11.76 13.07 9.73
CA LEU A 33 -10.58 12.20 9.55
C LEU A 33 -9.87 12.06 10.90
N LEU A 34 -9.84 10.83 11.45
CA LEU A 34 -9.25 10.50 12.74
C LEU A 34 -7.91 9.79 12.57
N GLU A 35 -6.83 10.35 13.12
CA GLU A 35 -5.49 9.75 13.10
C GLU A 35 -4.95 9.59 14.51
N LYS A 36 -4.47 8.38 14.83
CA LYS A 36 -3.92 8.08 16.16
C LYS A 36 -2.57 8.75 16.43
N GLY A 37 -1.79 8.98 15.39
CA GLY A 37 -0.49 9.64 15.47
C GLY A 37 -0.61 11.14 15.31
N THR A 38 0.49 11.84 15.60
CA THR A 38 0.69 13.25 15.24
C THR A 38 1.70 13.32 14.12
N PHE A 39 1.44 14.10 13.08
CA PHE A 39 2.36 14.26 11.97
C PHE A 39 3.52 15.22 12.31
N PRO A 40 4.73 14.97 11.75
CA PRO A 40 5.11 13.83 10.90
C PRO A 40 5.22 12.52 11.69
N ARG A 41 4.79 11.40 11.11
CA ARG A 41 4.89 10.09 11.73
C ARG A 41 5.42 9.01 10.78
N ASP A 42 6.21 8.09 11.30
CA ASP A 42 6.76 7.00 10.52
C ASP A 42 5.75 5.85 10.31
N LYS A 43 5.88 5.18 9.18
CA LYS A 43 5.20 3.92 8.84
C LYS A 43 6.15 3.04 8.05
N VAL A 44 6.28 1.77 8.42
CA VAL A 44 7.12 0.82 7.67
C VAL A 44 6.65 0.71 6.22
N CYS A 45 7.55 1.06 5.28
CA CYS A 45 7.32 1.12 3.84
C CYS A 45 8.67 1.17 3.12
N GLY A 46 8.72 0.83 1.84
CA GLY A 46 9.87 1.09 0.97
C GLY A 46 9.96 2.53 0.47
N ASP A 47 8.91 3.36 0.70
CA ASP A 47 8.86 4.78 0.32
C ASP A 47 8.90 5.05 -1.20
N GLY A 48 9.04 4.00 -2.01
CA GLY A 48 8.98 4.08 -3.46
C GLY A 48 7.54 4.07 -3.98
N LEU A 49 7.29 4.85 -5.00
CA LEU A 49 6.01 5.03 -5.66
C LEU A 49 6.15 4.67 -7.14
N THR A 50 5.41 3.69 -7.58
CA THR A 50 5.33 3.32 -9.00
C THR A 50 4.59 4.38 -9.82
N PRO A 51 4.68 4.38 -11.15
CA PRO A 51 3.87 5.24 -12.02
C PRO A 51 2.37 5.22 -11.69
N ARG A 52 1.85 4.08 -11.25
CA ARG A 52 0.46 3.94 -10.80
C ARG A 52 0.14 4.79 -9.57
N ALA A 53 1.01 4.77 -8.58
CA ALA A 53 0.84 5.62 -7.39
C ALA A 53 0.96 7.11 -7.73
N VAL A 54 1.89 7.45 -8.64
CA VAL A 54 2.05 8.82 -9.14
C VAL A 54 0.79 9.29 -9.87
N ALA A 55 0.17 8.45 -10.69
CA ALA A 55 -1.09 8.77 -11.35
C ALA A 55 -2.22 9.08 -10.36
N GLU A 56 -2.31 8.36 -9.23
CA GLU A 56 -3.31 8.69 -8.19
C GLU A 56 -2.98 10.03 -7.49
N LEU A 57 -1.69 10.36 -7.24
CA LEU A 57 -1.32 11.69 -6.72
C LEU A 57 -1.70 12.82 -7.67
N ILE A 58 -1.44 12.64 -8.97
CA ILE A 58 -1.83 13.62 -10.01
C ILE A 58 -3.35 13.79 -10.04
N ARG A 59 -4.12 12.70 -9.99
CA ARG A 59 -5.59 12.75 -9.94
C ARG A 59 -6.12 13.48 -8.71
N MET A 60 -5.43 13.36 -7.57
CA MET A 60 -5.77 14.10 -6.35
C MET A 60 -5.39 15.58 -6.43
N GLY A 61 -4.59 16.01 -7.41
CA GLY A 61 -4.06 17.37 -7.49
C GLY A 61 -2.98 17.66 -6.45
N VAL A 62 -2.27 16.63 -5.96
CA VAL A 62 -1.13 16.81 -5.06
C VAL A 62 0.05 17.37 -5.84
N SER A 63 0.70 18.42 -5.33
CA SER A 63 1.95 18.91 -5.90
C SER A 63 3.05 17.84 -5.76
N ILE A 64 3.69 17.52 -6.89
CA ILE A 64 4.75 16.52 -6.98
C ILE A 64 6.05 17.10 -7.55
N GLU A 65 6.25 18.41 -7.35
CA GLU A 65 7.46 19.10 -7.79
C GLU A 65 8.68 18.70 -6.94
N GLU A 66 9.84 18.66 -7.56
CA GLU A 66 11.09 18.34 -6.86
C GLU A 66 11.40 19.33 -5.74
N SER A 67 11.03 20.60 -5.92
CA SER A 67 11.11 21.65 -4.89
C SER A 67 10.36 21.31 -3.60
N ASP A 68 9.34 20.44 -3.68
CA ASP A 68 8.57 19.98 -2.54
C ASP A 68 9.19 18.74 -1.86
N GLY A 69 10.38 18.33 -2.28
CA GLY A 69 11.14 17.20 -1.72
C GLY A 69 10.73 15.85 -2.30
N TRP A 70 10.24 15.82 -3.53
CA TRP A 70 10.05 14.60 -4.29
C TRP A 70 11.28 14.27 -5.12
N ILE A 71 11.66 12.99 -5.16
CA ILE A 71 12.67 12.51 -6.10
C ILE A 71 12.01 11.63 -7.15
N ARG A 72 12.35 11.87 -8.42
CA ARG A 72 11.89 11.04 -9.54
C ARG A 72 12.79 9.84 -9.72
N ASN A 73 12.19 8.70 -10.01
CA ASN A 73 12.92 7.54 -10.50
C ASN A 73 12.39 7.14 -11.88
N TRP A 74 13.29 6.67 -12.74
CA TRP A 74 13.01 6.42 -14.16
C TRP A 74 12.84 4.94 -14.49
N GLY A 75 12.97 4.06 -13.50
CA GLY A 75 12.82 2.63 -13.71
C GLY A 75 13.31 1.77 -12.56
N LEU A 76 13.41 0.49 -12.85
CA LEU A 76 13.96 -0.53 -11.95
C LEU A 76 15.36 -0.95 -12.39
N ARG A 77 16.29 -1.01 -11.45
CA ARG A 77 17.57 -1.71 -11.57
C ARG A 77 17.48 -3.01 -10.80
N THR A 78 17.61 -4.13 -11.50
CA THR A 78 17.38 -5.45 -10.92
C THR A 78 18.65 -6.28 -10.94
N TYR A 79 18.98 -6.92 -9.83
CA TYR A 79 20.13 -7.82 -9.67
C TYR A 79 19.66 -9.24 -9.37
N GLY A 80 20.35 -10.24 -9.94
CA GLY A 80 20.15 -11.64 -9.63
C GLY A 80 20.95 -12.55 -10.55
N ALA A 81 21.38 -13.72 -10.07
CA ALA A 81 22.18 -14.71 -10.79
C ALA A 81 23.43 -14.13 -11.50
N GLY A 82 24.07 -13.10 -10.91
CA GLY A 82 25.21 -12.41 -11.50
C GLY A 82 24.87 -11.42 -12.62
N HIS A 83 23.59 -11.19 -12.90
CA HIS A 83 23.13 -10.24 -13.91
C HIS A 83 22.65 -8.95 -13.26
N ARG A 84 22.87 -7.83 -13.97
CA ARG A 84 22.27 -6.53 -13.72
C ARG A 84 21.45 -6.12 -14.93
N LEU A 85 20.22 -5.69 -14.71
CA LEU A 85 19.35 -5.21 -15.77
C LEU A 85 18.67 -3.91 -15.32
N GLU A 86 18.70 -2.89 -16.17
CA GLU A 86 17.95 -1.65 -16.00
C GLU A 86 16.73 -1.66 -16.94
N LEU A 87 15.57 -1.40 -16.37
CA LEU A 87 14.29 -1.36 -17.06
C LEU A 87 13.65 0.00 -16.83
N PRO A 88 13.56 0.86 -17.84
CA PRO A 88 12.83 2.11 -17.73
C PRO A 88 11.33 1.84 -17.53
N TRP A 89 10.63 2.72 -16.79
CA TRP A 89 9.19 2.64 -16.70
C TRP A 89 8.56 2.72 -18.09
N PRO A 90 7.51 1.93 -18.36
CA PRO A 90 6.86 1.93 -19.67
C PRO A 90 6.16 3.27 -19.93
N GLU A 91 6.11 3.68 -21.18
CA GLU A 91 5.22 4.74 -21.63
C GLU A 91 3.80 4.21 -21.71
N LEU A 92 2.88 4.87 -20.97
CA LEU A 92 1.48 4.46 -20.83
C LEU A 92 0.57 5.67 -21.05
N ALA A 93 -0.63 5.43 -21.57
CA ALA A 93 -1.59 6.51 -21.83
C ALA A 93 -2.16 7.15 -20.54
N GLU A 94 -2.35 6.36 -19.48
CA GLU A 94 -3.04 6.79 -18.26
C GLU A 94 -2.10 7.01 -17.06
N MET A 95 -0.80 6.78 -17.20
CA MET A 95 0.20 6.88 -16.13
C MET A 95 1.46 7.56 -16.65
N PRO A 96 2.19 8.30 -15.80
CA PRO A 96 3.48 8.86 -16.20
C PRO A 96 4.52 7.75 -16.39
N ASN A 97 5.58 8.04 -17.15
CA ASN A 97 6.72 7.14 -17.36
C ASN A 97 7.83 7.31 -16.31
N TYR A 98 7.47 7.75 -15.11
CA TYR A 98 8.35 7.86 -13.96
C TYR A 98 7.64 7.47 -12.67
N GLY A 99 8.41 7.00 -11.72
CA GLY A 99 8.01 6.83 -10.34
C GLY A 99 8.49 7.98 -9.48
N LEU A 100 8.13 7.97 -8.21
CA LEU A 100 8.59 8.92 -7.20
C LEU A 100 9.11 8.17 -5.98
N ALA A 101 9.91 8.83 -5.17
CA ALA A 101 10.21 8.39 -3.82
C ALA A 101 10.02 9.55 -2.83
N ARG A 102 9.50 9.22 -1.65
CA ARG A 102 9.34 10.16 -0.53
C ARG A 102 9.08 9.37 0.75
N SER A 103 9.78 9.73 1.82
CA SER A 103 9.58 9.08 3.12
C SER A 103 8.11 9.13 3.56
N ARG A 104 7.61 8.06 4.20
CA ARG A 104 6.24 8.00 4.71
C ARG A 104 5.96 9.09 5.76
N MET A 105 6.98 9.60 6.44
CA MET A 105 6.82 10.77 7.32
C MET A 105 6.29 11.96 6.56
N ASN A 106 6.89 12.26 5.42
CA ASN A 106 6.52 13.40 4.59
C ASN A 106 5.30 13.11 3.70
N LEU A 107 5.24 11.94 3.07
CA LEU A 107 4.13 11.55 2.21
C LEU A 107 2.78 11.57 2.94
N ASP A 108 2.69 10.88 4.09
CA ASP A 108 1.43 10.77 4.81
C ASP A 108 0.97 12.15 5.33
N GLN A 109 1.90 12.98 5.81
CA GLN A 109 1.59 14.36 6.21
C GLN A 109 1.10 15.20 5.03
N THR A 110 1.77 15.13 3.87
CA THR A 110 1.36 15.86 2.65
C THR A 110 -0.08 15.49 2.27
N LEU A 111 -0.39 14.18 2.22
CA LEU A 111 -1.73 13.70 1.86
C LEU A 111 -2.79 14.11 2.87
N ALA A 112 -2.49 14.02 4.16
CA ALA A 112 -3.41 14.43 5.22
C ALA A 112 -3.71 15.94 5.18
N ARG A 113 -2.68 16.78 4.98
CA ARG A 113 -2.87 18.24 4.81
C ARG A 113 -3.61 18.58 3.52
N HIS A 114 -3.39 17.84 2.46
CA HIS A 114 -4.13 18.00 1.21
C HIS A 114 -5.63 17.69 1.40
N ALA A 115 -5.97 16.64 2.16
CA ALA A 115 -7.37 16.36 2.52
C ALA A 115 -7.99 17.49 3.36
N VAL A 116 -7.24 18.07 4.30
CA VAL A 116 -7.69 19.26 5.08
C VAL A 116 -7.93 20.46 4.18
N ALA A 117 -7.03 20.74 3.24
CA ALA A 117 -7.18 21.81 2.26
C ALA A 117 -8.44 21.64 1.38
N SER A 118 -8.89 20.39 1.20
CA SER A 118 -10.13 20.06 0.48
C SER A 118 -11.40 20.20 1.33
N GLY A 119 -11.27 20.46 2.65
CA GLY A 119 -12.40 20.67 3.55
C GLY A 119 -12.61 19.56 4.60
N ALA A 120 -11.79 18.52 4.65
CA ALA A 120 -11.88 17.51 5.70
C ALA A 120 -11.39 18.05 7.05
N VAL A 121 -12.04 17.62 8.13
CA VAL A 121 -11.61 17.96 9.51
C VAL A 121 -10.70 16.85 10.03
N LEU A 122 -9.41 17.14 10.19
CA LEU A 122 -8.43 16.19 10.73
C LEU A 122 -8.32 16.35 12.25
N ARG A 123 -8.40 15.23 12.97
CA ARG A 123 -8.06 15.12 14.40
C ARG A 123 -6.91 14.13 14.58
N GLU A 124 -5.74 14.69 14.81
CA GLU A 124 -4.53 13.94 15.17
C GLU A 124 -4.57 13.54 16.66
N GLY A 125 -3.72 12.59 17.07
CA GLY A 125 -3.69 12.13 18.46
C GLY A 125 -4.99 11.48 18.92
N THR A 126 -5.77 10.89 17.99
CA THR A 126 -7.11 10.35 18.27
C THR A 126 -7.17 8.87 17.85
N ALA A 127 -7.01 7.97 18.81
CA ALA A 127 -6.99 6.53 18.56
C ALA A 127 -8.40 5.93 18.65
N VAL A 128 -8.97 5.53 17.53
CA VAL A 128 -10.25 4.80 17.50
C VAL A 128 -10.09 3.46 18.22
N THR A 129 -11.01 3.20 19.15
CA THR A 129 -11.01 2.02 20.02
C THR A 129 -12.03 0.98 19.62
N GLY A 130 -13.18 1.38 19.04
CA GLY A 130 -14.22 0.48 18.63
C GLY A 130 -15.35 1.13 17.83
N PRO A 131 -16.25 0.33 17.25
CA PRO A 131 -17.44 0.83 16.57
C PRO A 131 -18.56 1.16 17.58
N VAL A 132 -19.32 2.20 17.28
CA VAL A 132 -20.64 2.43 17.87
C VAL A 132 -21.67 1.82 16.93
N ARG A 133 -22.53 0.92 17.45
CA ARG A 133 -23.52 0.19 16.65
C ARG A 133 -24.94 0.57 17.07
N ASP A 134 -25.81 0.59 16.10
CA ASP A 134 -27.25 0.57 16.34
C ASP A 134 -27.66 -0.84 16.81
N GLU A 135 -28.32 -0.91 17.96
CA GLU A 135 -28.65 -2.20 18.62
C GLU A 135 -29.62 -3.08 17.80
N ARG A 136 -30.51 -2.45 17.02
CA ARG A 136 -31.53 -3.18 16.26
C ARG A 136 -31.00 -3.72 14.94
N SER A 137 -30.26 -2.91 14.21
CA SER A 137 -29.76 -3.28 12.87
C SER A 137 -28.33 -3.85 12.89
N GLY A 138 -27.58 -3.65 13.97
CA GLY A 138 -26.14 -3.92 14.05
C GLY A 138 -25.30 -3.05 13.12
N ARG A 139 -25.90 -1.98 12.56
CA ARG A 139 -25.22 -1.03 11.68
C ARG A 139 -24.26 -0.17 12.46
N ILE A 140 -23.08 0.10 11.90
CA ILE A 140 -22.16 1.11 12.48
C ILE A 140 -22.78 2.50 12.31
N VAL A 141 -22.80 3.27 13.38
CA VAL A 141 -23.35 4.64 13.47
C VAL A 141 -22.36 5.62 14.11
N GLY A 142 -21.10 5.21 14.19
CA GLY A 142 -20.04 6.01 14.77
C GLY A 142 -18.89 5.17 15.27
N VAL A 143 -17.98 5.83 15.98
CA VAL A 143 -16.81 5.20 16.61
C VAL A 143 -16.58 5.76 18.00
N THR A 144 -16.01 4.93 18.89
CA THR A 144 -15.38 5.40 20.13
C THR A 144 -13.90 5.59 19.89
N ALA A 145 -13.31 6.61 20.51
CA ALA A 145 -11.91 6.94 20.40
C ALA A 145 -11.35 7.44 21.74
N LYS A 146 -10.04 7.32 21.92
CA LYS A 146 -9.30 7.91 23.05
C LYS A 146 -8.24 8.88 22.54
N PRO A 147 -8.00 9.98 23.23
CA PRO A 147 -6.82 10.80 23.02
C PRO A 147 -5.54 9.96 23.19
N VAL A 148 -4.50 10.33 22.47
CA VAL A 148 -3.17 9.73 22.54
C VAL A 148 -2.21 10.78 23.10
N ASP A 149 -1.47 10.42 24.13
CA ASP A 149 -0.46 11.29 24.71
C ASP A 149 0.77 11.43 23.79
N PRO A 150 1.70 12.37 24.08
CA PRO A 150 2.91 12.53 23.28
C PRO A 150 3.81 11.27 23.21
N ASN A 151 3.65 10.33 24.15
CA ASN A 151 4.37 9.05 24.15
C ASN A 151 3.67 7.96 23.34
N GLY A 152 2.56 8.28 22.65
CA GLY A 152 1.79 7.34 21.84
C GLY A 152 0.86 6.42 22.66
N ARG A 153 0.64 6.70 23.94
CA ARG A 153 -0.24 5.92 24.81
C ARG A 153 -1.65 6.52 24.81
N ARG A 154 -2.64 5.66 24.84
CA ARG A 154 -4.04 6.09 25.01
C ARG A 154 -4.23 6.63 26.42
N ALA A 155 -4.74 7.85 26.53
CA ALA A 155 -4.97 8.55 27.78
C ALA A 155 -6.33 9.29 27.74
N GLY A 156 -6.88 9.62 28.91
CA GLY A 156 -8.14 10.32 29.01
C GLY A 156 -9.40 9.46 28.84
N GLU A 157 -10.55 10.15 28.76
CA GLU A 157 -11.86 9.52 28.64
C GLU A 157 -12.16 9.13 27.18
N ASP A 158 -13.07 8.15 27.03
CA ASP A 158 -13.61 7.78 25.73
C ASP A 158 -14.46 8.91 25.15
N VAL A 159 -14.20 9.26 23.89
CA VAL A 159 -14.98 10.20 23.11
C VAL A 159 -15.74 9.42 22.04
N THR A 160 -17.03 9.74 21.88
CA THR A 160 -17.87 9.16 20.84
C THR A 160 -18.04 10.15 19.71
N TYR A 161 -17.77 9.69 18.47
CA TYR A 161 -18.05 10.41 17.24
C TYR A 161 -19.12 9.66 16.45
N ARG A 162 -20.14 10.36 15.94
CA ARG A 162 -21.27 9.77 15.24
C ARG A 162 -21.28 10.14 13.76
N ALA A 163 -21.53 9.15 12.92
CA ALA A 163 -21.77 9.33 11.49
C ALA A 163 -22.53 8.11 10.93
N PRO A 164 -23.37 8.28 9.91
CA PRO A 164 -24.09 7.16 9.28
C PRO A 164 -23.19 6.21 8.52
N LEU A 165 -21.97 6.63 8.16
CA LEU A 165 -20.98 5.83 7.44
C LEU A 165 -19.59 5.99 8.06
N VAL A 166 -18.86 4.90 8.09
CA VAL A 166 -17.48 4.83 8.61
C VAL A 166 -16.59 4.13 7.59
N VAL A 167 -15.41 4.69 7.37
CA VAL A 167 -14.37 4.10 6.52
C VAL A 167 -13.20 3.67 7.41
N ASP A 168 -12.91 2.38 7.46
CA ASP A 168 -11.71 1.83 8.11
C ASP A 168 -10.54 1.87 7.11
N ALA A 169 -9.69 2.88 7.25
CA ALA A 169 -8.40 3.03 6.61
C ALA A 169 -7.24 2.90 7.63
N GLY A 170 -7.49 2.22 8.74
CA GLY A 170 -6.55 2.02 9.87
C GLY A 170 -5.37 1.10 9.58
N GLY A 171 -5.21 0.68 8.34
CA GLY A 171 -4.10 -0.14 7.86
C GLY A 171 -4.21 -1.60 8.32
N VAL A 172 -3.08 -2.27 8.45
CA VAL A 172 -3.01 -3.71 8.72
C VAL A 172 -3.74 -4.16 10.01
N SER A 173 -3.87 -3.27 10.99
CA SER A 173 -4.57 -3.57 12.25
C SER A 173 -6.08 -3.77 12.06
N ALA A 174 -6.70 -3.00 11.16
CA ALA A 174 -8.11 -3.07 10.79
C ALA A 174 -9.05 -3.35 11.98
N ARG A 175 -8.92 -2.54 13.03
CA ARG A 175 -9.60 -2.79 14.33
C ARG A 175 -11.11 -2.78 14.22
N LEU A 176 -11.65 -1.86 13.42
CA LEU A 176 -13.09 -1.79 13.21
C LEU A 176 -13.59 -3.00 12.44
N ALA A 177 -12.84 -3.43 11.41
CA ALA A 177 -13.18 -4.63 10.66
C ALA A 177 -13.28 -5.85 11.59
N THR A 178 -12.26 -6.09 12.41
CA THR A 178 -12.25 -7.20 13.38
C THR A 178 -13.38 -7.08 14.40
N ALA A 179 -13.62 -5.88 14.94
CA ALA A 179 -14.72 -5.63 15.88
C ALA A 179 -16.11 -5.80 15.24
N MET A 180 -16.22 -5.70 13.91
CA MET A 180 -17.43 -5.99 13.14
C MET A 180 -17.53 -7.44 12.67
N GLY A 181 -16.59 -8.31 13.10
CA GLY A 181 -16.59 -9.74 12.77
C GLY A 181 -16.01 -10.04 11.37
N ILE A 182 -15.28 -9.11 10.77
CA ILE A 182 -14.62 -9.33 9.48
C ILE A 182 -13.19 -9.82 9.73
N GLU A 183 -12.99 -11.13 9.65
CA GLU A 183 -11.72 -11.78 9.90
C GLU A 183 -10.82 -11.80 8.64
N LYS A 184 -9.53 -12.03 8.86
CA LYS A 184 -8.58 -12.30 7.77
C LYS A 184 -8.79 -13.70 7.22
N ASP A 185 -8.78 -13.84 5.91
CA ASP A 185 -8.69 -15.14 5.25
C ASP A 185 -7.23 -15.61 5.26
N MET A 186 -6.94 -16.57 6.13
CA MET A 186 -5.59 -17.13 6.31
C MET A 186 -5.11 -17.97 5.11
N ASN A 187 -5.98 -18.29 4.15
CA ASN A 187 -5.61 -18.94 2.90
C ASN A 187 -5.14 -17.95 1.83
N ARG A 188 -5.24 -16.65 2.12
CA ARG A 188 -4.77 -15.58 1.24
C ARG A 188 -3.36 -15.12 1.61
N PRO A 189 -2.57 -14.64 0.63
CA PRO A 189 -1.18 -14.27 0.90
C PRO A 189 -1.05 -13.15 1.93
N MET A 190 -0.05 -13.30 2.76
CA MET A 190 0.47 -12.27 3.65
C MET A 190 1.96 -12.12 3.37
N GLY A 191 2.43 -10.90 3.16
CA GLY A 191 3.85 -10.60 3.11
C GLY A 191 4.36 -10.09 4.46
N VAL A 192 5.67 -10.10 4.61
CA VAL A 192 6.41 -9.43 5.69
C VAL A 192 7.49 -8.57 5.06
N ALA A 193 7.60 -7.33 5.51
CA ALA A 193 8.67 -6.42 5.10
C ALA A 193 9.46 -5.98 6.33
N VAL A 194 10.78 -5.82 6.14
CA VAL A 194 11.70 -5.26 7.14
C VAL A 194 12.49 -4.16 6.46
N ARG A 195 12.62 -2.99 7.10
CA ARG A 195 13.37 -1.88 6.51
C ARG A 195 14.04 -0.99 7.56
N THR A 196 15.05 -0.25 7.12
CA THR A 196 15.67 0.86 7.84
C THR A 196 16.15 1.93 6.85
N TYR A 197 16.78 2.99 7.34
CA TYR A 197 17.36 4.05 6.52
C TYR A 197 18.85 4.15 6.76
N PHE A 198 19.59 4.49 5.69
CA PHE A 198 21.02 4.76 5.72
C PHE A 198 21.33 6.10 5.08
N LYS A 199 22.34 6.80 5.56
CA LYS A 199 23.02 7.83 4.77
C LYS A 199 23.74 7.14 3.61
N SER A 200 23.70 7.72 2.42
CA SER A 200 24.37 7.16 1.25
C SER A 200 24.78 8.25 0.28
N PRO A 201 25.96 8.14 -0.37
CA PRO A 201 26.36 9.03 -1.44
C PRO A 201 25.45 8.92 -2.68
N ARG A 202 24.68 7.84 -2.79
CA ARG A 202 23.72 7.60 -3.89
C ARG A 202 22.28 7.89 -3.50
N HIS A 203 22.07 8.82 -2.58
CA HIS A 203 20.73 9.19 -2.11
C HIS A 203 19.81 9.79 -3.19
N ASP A 204 20.34 10.15 -4.35
CA ASP A 204 19.66 10.72 -5.51
C ASP A 204 19.71 9.80 -6.74
N ASP A 205 20.03 8.51 -6.58
CA ASP A 205 20.06 7.55 -7.69
C ASP A 205 18.71 7.52 -8.42
N PRO A 206 18.72 7.65 -9.75
CA PRO A 206 17.51 7.76 -10.54
C PRO A 206 16.77 6.42 -10.77
N MET A 207 17.26 5.31 -10.21
CA MET A 207 16.66 3.99 -10.38
C MET A 207 16.24 3.42 -9.03
N MET A 208 15.10 2.76 -8.98
CA MET A 208 14.73 1.90 -7.85
C MET A 208 15.50 0.59 -7.97
N GLU A 209 16.28 0.23 -6.97
CA GLU A 209 17.10 -0.97 -7.02
C GLU A 209 16.44 -2.16 -6.33
N SER A 210 16.43 -3.34 -6.97
CA SER A 210 15.86 -4.58 -6.49
C SER A 210 16.86 -5.73 -6.59
N HIS A 211 17.01 -6.49 -5.51
CA HIS A 211 17.85 -7.68 -5.41
C HIS A 211 16.96 -8.92 -5.29
N LEU A 212 16.92 -9.74 -6.34
CA LEU A 212 15.99 -10.86 -6.47
C LEU A 212 16.46 -12.14 -5.77
N GLU A 213 17.64 -12.14 -5.18
CA GLU A 213 18.21 -13.28 -4.45
C GLU A 213 18.55 -12.87 -3.02
N LEU A 214 17.88 -13.49 -2.07
CA LEU A 214 18.16 -13.36 -0.64
C LEU A 214 18.78 -14.67 -0.14
N TRP A 215 20.04 -14.63 0.26
CA TRP A 215 20.76 -15.78 0.79
C TRP A 215 20.82 -15.70 2.32
N ASP A 216 20.60 -16.83 3.01
CA ASP A 216 20.70 -16.89 4.49
C ASP A 216 22.15 -17.00 4.98
N GLY A 217 23.11 -16.96 4.05
CA GLY A 217 24.55 -16.96 4.27
C GLY A 217 25.29 -16.43 3.05
N LYS A 218 26.38 -17.08 2.67
CA LYS A 218 27.17 -16.71 1.50
C LYS A 218 26.42 -17.06 0.20
N PRO A 219 26.34 -16.11 -0.75
CA PRO A 219 25.69 -16.33 -2.03
C PRO A 219 26.23 -17.57 -2.76
N GLY A 220 25.32 -18.44 -3.21
CA GLY A 220 25.65 -19.68 -3.90
C GLY A 220 26.10 -20.83 -3.02
N GLU A 221 26.45 -20.61 -1.77
CA GLU A 221 26.94 -21.61 -0.80
C GLU A 221 25.95 -21.83 0.37
N SER A 222 24.83 -21.12 0.38
CA SER A 222 23.79 -21.21 1.41
C SER A 222 22.39 -21.36 0.78
N ASN A 223 21.33 -21.26 1.58
CA ASN A 223 19.97 -21.40 1.07
C ASN A 223 19.47 -20.10 0.48
N LEU A 224 18.83 -20.19 -0.69
CA LEU A 224 18.08 -19.08 -1.27
C LEU A 224 16.74 -18.97 -0.55
N MET A 225 16.48 -17.79 0.01
CA MET A 225 15.26 -17.48 0.77
C MET A 225 14.22 -16.83 -0.15
N PRO A 226 12.90 -17.07 0.08
CA PRO A 226 11.87 -16.40 -0.71
C PRO A 226 11.83 -14.92 -0.40
N GLY A 227 11.70 -14.08 -1.44
CA GLY A 227 11.59 -12.63 -1.31
C GLY A 227 12.58 -11.87 -2.18
N TYR A 228 12.68 -10.58 -1.92
CA TYR A 228 13.63 -9.68 -2.58
C TYR A 228 14.07 -8.56 -1.64
N GLY A 229 15.26 -8.01 -1.87
CA GLY A 229 15.76 -6.81 -1.22
C GLY A 229 15.55 -5.56 -2.08
N TRP A 230 15.52 -4.39 -1.47
CA TRP A 230 15.44 -3.13 -2.18
C TRP A 230 16.35 -2.06 -1.58
N ILE A 231 16.79 -1.12 -2.42
CA ILE A 231 17.49 0.10 -2.05
C ILE A 231 16.87 1.23 -2.88
N PHE A 232 16.20 2.18 -2.22
CA PHE A 232 15.51 3.28 -2.88
C PHE A 232 16.01 4.61 -2.36
N ALA A 233 16.51 5.45 -3.28
CA ALA A 233 16.97 6.78 -2.99
C ALA A 233 15.81 7.71 -2.60
N LEU A 234 16.03 8.61 -1.62
CA LEU A 234 15.01 9.53 -1.11
C LEU A 234 15.31 11.01 -1.39
N GLY A 235 16.49 11.32 -1.94
CA GLY A 235 16.89 12.69 -2.32
C GLY A 235 17.34 13.58 -1.17
N ASP A 236 17.17 13.15 0.06
CA ASP A 236 17.44 13.92 1.29
C ASP A 236 18.75 13.54 2.02
N GLY A 237 19.67 12.88 1.32
CA GLY A 237 20.90 12.33 1.90
C GLY A 237 20.74 10.89 2.36
N THR A 238 19.53 10.34 2.32
CA THR A 238 19.24 8.99 2.80
C THR A 238 18.70 8.06 1.72
N VAL A 239 18.78 6.76 2.00
CA VAL A 239 18.18 5.68 1.22
C VAL A 239 17.34 4.79 2.11
N ASN A 240 16.19 4.35 1.60
CA ASN A 240 15.37 3.32 2.24
C ASN A 240 15.87 1.94 1.79
N VAL A 241 16.28 1.13 2.76
CA VAL A 241 16.83 -0.21 2.50
C VAL A 241 16.00 -1.24 3.24
N GLY A 242 15.57 -2.26 2.53
CA GLY A 242 14.77 -3.29 3.13
C GLY A 242 14.73 -4.58 2.34
N LEU A 243 14.06 -5.56 2.93
CA LEU A 243 13.69 -6.80 2.25
C LEU A 243 12.26 -7.20 2.62
N GLY A 244 11.65 -7.95 1.73
CA GLY A 244 10.33 -8.49 1.93
C GLY A 244 10.18 -9.89 1.33
N SER A 245 9.27 -10.65 1.92
CA SER A 245 8.86 -11.94 1.40
C SER A 245 7.38 -11.92 1.06
N LEU A 246 7.04 -12.42 -0.11
CA LEU A 246 5.68 -12.58 -0.60
C LEU A 246 5.14 -14.00 -0.39
N SER A 247 5.71 -14.75 0.55
CA SER A 247 5.34 -16.15 0.74
C SER A 247 3.94 -16.31 1.35
N PRO A 248 3.08 -17.14 0.76
CA PRO A 248 1.74 -17.42 1.28
C PRO A 248 1.73 -18.38 2.47
N THR A 249 2.88 -18.90 2.93
CA THR A 249 2.93 -19.96 3.94
C THR A 249 3.22 -19.41 5.34
N ALA A 250 2.56 -19.97 6.35
CA ALA A 250 2.83 -19.70 7.76
C ALA A 250 4.32 -19.91 8.15
N LYS A 251 5.02 -20.81 7.44
CA LYS A 251 6.44 -21.08 7.64
C LYS A 251 7.32 -19.86 7.30
N ALA A 252 6.94 -19.04 6.33
CA ALA A 252 7.65 -17.81 5.98
C ALA A 252 7.41 -16.69 7.02
N MET A 253 6.31 -16.71 7.76
CA MET A 253 6.06 -15.75 8.84
C MET A 253 6.92 -15.99 10.08
N ASN A 254 7.53 -17.17 10.22
CA ASN A 254 8.41 -17.54 11.34
C ASN A 254 9.90 -17.40 11.01
N LEU A 255 10.26 -16.80 9.86
CA LEU A 255 11.65 -16.51 9.52
C LEU A 255 12.19 -15.35 10.37
N ASP A 256 13.47 -15.44 10.75
CA ASP A 256 14.20 -14.31 11.31
C ASP A 256 14.54 -13.29 10.20
N TYR A 257 13.56 -12.49 9.83
CA TYR A 257 13.72 -11.46 8.80
C TYR A 257 14.78 -10.41 9.18
N LYS A 258 14.99 -10.15 10.46
CA LYS A 258 16.03 -9.20 10.90
C LYS A 258 17.43 -9.81 10.74
N GLY A 259 17.58 -11.10 11.04
CA GLY A 259 18.81 -11.83 10.79
C GLY A 259 19.11 -11.93 9.29
N LEU A 260 18.09 -12.25 8.50
CA LEU A 260 18.21 -12.30 7.04
C LEU A 260 18.60 -10.94 6.45
N PHE A 261 18.01 -9.85 6.95
CA PHE A 261 18.37 -8.48 6.56
C PHE A 261 19.86 -8.20 6.80
N ARG A 262 20.37 -8.50 8.01
CA ARG A 262 21.79 -8.29 8.33
C ARG A 262 22.71 -9.13 7.45
N THR A 263 22.30 -10.36 7.11
CA THR A 263 23.07 -11.23 6.22
C THR A 263 23.09 -10.70 4.80
N TRP A 264 21.94 -10.22 4.28
CA TRP A 264 21.87 -9.63 2.96
C TRP A 264 22.69 -8.33 2.88
N MET A 265 22.63 -7.48 3.90
CA MET A 265 23.40 -6.23 3.96
C MET A 265 24.90 -6.43 3.79
N ARG A 266 25.47 -7.53 4.30
CA ARG A 266 26.89 -7.86 4.12
C ARG A 266 27.25 -8.18 2.66
N ASN A 267 26.26 -8.47 1.84
CA ASN A 267 26.40 -8.76 0.41
C ASN A 267 25.87 -7.62 -0.48
N ALA A 268 25.44 -6.51 0.11
CA ALA A 268 24.97 -5.34 -0.64
C ALA A 268 26.13 -4.67 -1.39
N PRO A 269 25.85 -3.99 -2.54
CA PRO A 269 26.89 -3.30 -3.29
C PRO A 269 27.57 -2.22 -2.45
N GLU A 270 28.92 -2.19 -2.48
CA GLU A 270 29.74 -1.28 -1.67
C GLU A 270 29.48 0.20 -1.99
N GLU A 271 29.12 0.52 -3.23
CA GLU A 271 28.85 1.88 -3.68
C GLU A 271 27.68 2.59 -2.98
N TRP A 272 26.84 1.85 -2.26
CA TRP A 272 25.78 2.41 -1.44
C TRP A 272 26.23 2.82 -0.02
N GLU A 273 27.42 2.38 0.41
CA GLU A 273 28.00 2.63 1.74
C GLU A 273 27.05 2.28 2.90
N LEU A 274 26.36 1.14 2.81
CA LEU A 274 25.37 0.70 3.79
C LEU A 274 26.04 0.10 5.04
N THR A 275 26.80 0.90 5.78
CA THR A 275 27.49 0.50 7.01
C THR A 275 26.66 0.76 8.26
N GLU A 276 27.03 0.13 9.39
CA GLU A 276 26.35 0.37 10.68
C GLU A 276 26.44 1.85 11.09
N GLU A 277 27.55 2.54 10.78
CA GLU A 277 27.75 3.97 11.08
C GLU A 277 26.81 4.87 10.27
N ASN A 278 26.42 4.44 9.07
CA ASN A 278 25.53 5.18 8.18
C ASN A 278 24.06 4.86 8.45
N GLN A 279 23.74 3.88 9.31
CA GLN A 279 22.35 3.56 9.66
C GLN A 279 21.76 4.67 10.55
N VAL A 280 20.67 5.31 10.10
CA VAL A 280 20.06 6.46 10.78
C VAL A 280 18.72 6.15 11.46
N ALA A 281 18.24 4.92 11.36
CA ALA A 281 16.99 4.51 11.98
C ALA A 281 17.02 3.04 12.43
N ASP A 282 16.15 2.69 13.37
CA ASP A 282 15.96 1.31 13.82
C ASP A 282 15.36 0.44 12.70
N LEU A 283 15.77 -0.82 12.69
CA LEU A 283 15.19 -1.85 11.85
C LEU A 283 13.75 -2.17 12.30
N ARG A 284 12.78 -1.88 11.45
CA ARG A 284 11.35 -2.07 11.72
C ARG A 284 10.73 -3.05 10.73
N SER A 285 9.68 -3.75 11.18
CA SER A 285 8.96 -4.71 10.35
C SER A 285 7.46 -4.41 10.29
N ALA A 286 6.82 -4.83 9.19
CA ALA A 286 5.37 -4.76 9.02
C ALA A 286 4.85 -5.97 8.23
N ALA A 287 3.62 -6.36 8.54
CA ALA A 287 2.88 -7.32 7.73
C ALA A 287 2.19 -6.61 6.56
N LEU A 288 2.09 -7.31 5.43
CA LEU A 288 1.49 -6.85 4.18
C LEU A 288 0.27 -7.72 3.86
N PRO A 289 -0.95 -7.22 4.13
CA PRO A 289 -2.18 -7.96 3.84
C PRO A 289 -2.52 -7.85 2.34
N MET A 290 -2.48 -8.98 1.63
CA MET A 290 -2.49 -9.01 0.16
C MET A 290 -3.78 -9.59 -0.42
N ALA A 291 -4.04 -9.21 -1.68
CA ALA A 291 -4.99 -9.88 -2.56
C ALA A 291 -6.39 -10.07 -1.97
N PHE A 292 -6.91 -9.03 -1.33
CA PHE A 292 -8.21 -9.05 -0.66
C PHE A 292 -8.33 -10.12 0.44
N ASN A 293 -7.32 -10.22 1.30
CA ASN A 293 -7.32 -11.18 2.39
C ASN A 293 -8.32 -10.86 3.52
N ARG A 294 -9.15 -9.83 3.36
CA ARG A 294 -10.22 -9.48 4.28
C ARG A 294 -11.46 -9.04 3.50
N LYS A 295 -12.56 -9.76 3.70
CA LYS A 295 -13.86 -9.52 3.07
C LYS A 295 -14.99 -9.71 4.09
N PRO A 296 -16.15 -9.06 3.89
CA PRO A 296 -16.53 -8.15 2.81
C PRO A 296 -15.92 -6.75 2.96
N HIS A 297 -15.65 -6.06 1.83
CA HIS A 297 -15.11 -4.68 1.84
C HIS A 297 -16.16 -3.62 2.22
N TYR A 298 -17.43 -3.99 2.23
CA TYR A 298 -18.54 -3.19 2.75
C TYR A 298 -19.51 -4.06 3.53
N THR A 299 -19.88 -3.62 4.71
CA THR A 299 -20.96 -4.21 5.49
C THR A 299 -21.55 -3.21 6.48
N LYS A 300 -22.89 -3.12 6.54
CA LYS A 300 -23.62 -2.39 7.58
C LYS A 300 -23.07 -0.98 7.88
N GLY A 301 -22.71 -0.22 6.85
CA GLY A 301 -22.19 1.14 6.99
C GLY A 301 -20.68 1.28 7.19
N LEU A 302 -19.95 0.16 7.28
CA LEU A 302 -18.48 0.13 7.33
C LEU A 302 -17.90 -0.19 5.96
N PHE A 303 -16.96 0.64 5.50
CA PHE A 303 -16.08 0.41 4.33
C PHE A 303 -14.68 0.03 4.78
N LEU A 304 -14.01 -0.84 4.04
CA LEU A 304 -12.59 -1.16 4.21
C LEU A 304 -11.79 -0.60 3.04
N VAL A 305 -10.73 0.16 3.33
CA VAL A 305 -9.88 0.84 2.33
C VAL A 305 -8.42 0.51 2.58
N GLY A 306 -7.68 0.22 1.51
CA GLY A 306 -6.25 -0.11 1.58
C GLY A 306 -5.97 -1.38 2.37
N ASP A 307 -4.95 -1.35 3.22
CA ASP A 307 -4.51 -2.53 4.00
C ASP A 307 -5.62 -3.08 4.92
N SER A 308 -6.58 -2.25 5.35
CA SER A 308 -7.72 -2.72 6.14
C SER A 308 -8.57 -3.73 5.38
N GLY A 309 -8.67 -3.59 4.05
CA GLY A 309 -9.33 -4.53 3.14
C GLY A 309 -8.38 -5.55 2.49
N GLY A 310 -7.11 -5.58 2.92
CA GLY A 310 -6.12 -6.50 2.33
C GLY A 310 -5.75 -6.15 0.88
N MET A 311 -5.61 -4.86 0.57
CA MET A 311 -5.45 -4.36 -0.80
C MET A 311 -3.99 -4.15 -1.22
N VAL A 312 -3.05 -4.87 -0.63
CA VAL A 312 -1.66 -4.88 -1.09
C VAL A 312 -1.52 -5.81 -2.29
N SER A 313 -0.76 -5.38 -3.30
CA SER A 313 -0.47 -6.18 -4.49
C SER A 313 0.27 -7.47 -4.12
N PRO A 314 -0.23 -8.63 -4.55
CA PRO A 314 0.47 -9.90 -4.34
C PRO A 314 1.67 -10.10 -5.28
N PHE A 315 1.88 -9.23 -6.26
CA PHE A 315 3.01 -9.30 -7.17
C PHE A 315 4.31 -8.74 -6.58
N ASN A 316 4.23 -7.55 -5.96
CA ASN A 316 5.39 -6.78 -5.56
C ASN A 316 5.30 -6.17 -4.16
N GLY A 317 4.17 -6.35 -3.45
CA GLY A 317 3.97 -5.78 -2.12
C GLY A 317 3.60 -4.28 -2.11
N GLU A 318 3.30 -3.68 -3.26
CA GLU A 318 2.83 -2.30 -3.34
C GLU A 318 1.45 -2.16 -2.70
N GLY A 319 1.26 -1.16 -1.84
CA GLY A 319 0.00 -0.88 -1.18
C GLY A 319 -0.51 0.54 -1.37
N ILE A 320 0.38 1.53 -1.61
CA ILE A 320 0.04 2.96 -1.61
C ILE A 320 -0.93 3.30 -2.75
N ALA A 321 -0.63 2.86 -3.98
CA ALA A 321 -1.48 3.10 -5.14
C ALA A 321 -2.90 2.54 -4.94
N TYR A 322 -2.98 1.31 -4.48
CA TYR A 322 -4.27 0.62 -4.26
C TYR A 322 -5.04 1.19 -3.07
N ALA A 323 -4.33 1.69 -2.05
CA ALA A 323 -4.97 2.39 -0.94
C ALA A 323 -5.63 3.69 -1.41
N MET A 324 -4.94 4.51 -2.20
CA MET A 324 -5.49 5.74 -2.77
C MET A 324 -6.64 5.44 -3.74
N GLN A 325 -6.47 4.47 -4.65
CA GLN A 325 -7.50 4.07 -5.61
C GLN A 325 -8.77 3.55 -4.90
N SER A 326 -8.62 2.66 -3.92
CA SER A 326 -9.78 2.16 -3.17
C SER A 326 -10.47 3.26 -2.37
N GLY A 327 -9.70 4.23 -1.86
CA GLY A 327 -10.23 5.42 -1.20
C GLY A 327 -11.06 6.29 -2.14
N ARG A 328 -10.58 6.52 -3.35
CA ARG A 328 -11.33 7.23 -4.40
C ARG A 328 -12.62 6.50 -4.76
N ILE A 329 -12.56 5.19 -5.01
CA ILE A 329 -13.75 4.38 -5.32
C ILE A 329 -14.76 4.40 -4.16
N ALA A 330 -14.29 4.31 -2.91
CA ALA A 330 -15.16 4.40 -1.74
C ALA A 330 -15.87 5.77 -1.67
N ALA A 331 -15.13 6.86 -1.90
CA ALA A 331 -15.68 8.21 -1.92
C ALA A 331 -16.73 8.39 -3.00
N ASP A 332 -16.50 7.91 -4.22
CA ASP A 332 -17.46 7.97 -5.32
C ASP A 332 -18.76 7.22 -4.98
N VAL A 333 -18.64 6.00 -4.44
CA VAL A 333 -19.81 5.19 -4.05
C VAL A 333 -20.59 5.83 -2.90
N ILE A 334 -19.89 6.36 -1.90
CA ILE A 334 -20.51 7.05 -0.75
C ILE A 334 -21.24 8.29 -1.20
N SER A 335 -20.62 9.14 -2.01
CA SER A 335 -21.22 10.38 -2.51
C SER A 335 -22.48 10.11 -3.33
N GLN A 336 -22.42 9.13 -4.25
CA GLN A 336 -23.57 8.72 -5.03
C GLN A 336 -24.69 8.11 -4.16
N ALA A 337 -24.33 7.41 -3.10
CA ALA A 337 -25.31 6.84 -2.19
C ALA A 337 -26.01 7.92 -1.37
N LEU A 338 -25.25 8.86 -0.80
CA LEU A 338 -25.81 9.92 0.04
C LEU A 338 -26.68 10.91 -0.74
N ALA A 339 -26.44 11.07 -2.04
CA ALA A 339 -27.32 11.82 -2.94
C ALA A 339 -28.70 11.20 -3.17
N ARG A 340 -28.89 9.92 -2.81
CA ARG A 340 -30.19 9.22 -3.01
C ARG A 340 -31.16 9.54 -1.89
N PRO A 341 -32.46 9.79 -2.22
CA PRO A 341 -33.46 10.19 -1.21
C PRO A 341 -33.85 9.02 -0.26
N SER A 342 -33.95 7.79 -0.77
CA SER A 342 -34.42 6.66 0.02
C SER A 342 -33.31 5.88 0.71
N ALA A 343 -33.56 5.40 1.92
CA ALA A 343 -32.63 4.52 2.65
C ALA A 343 -32.32 3.22 1.90
N TYR A 344 -33.29 2.63 1.23
CA TYR A 344 -33.10 1.46 0.38
C TYR A 344 -32.18 1.75 -0.80
N GLY A 345 -32.40 2.88 -1.51
CA GLY A 345 -31.58 3.29 -2.62
C GLY A 345 -30.13 3.58 -2.20
N ARG A 346 -29.93 4.20 -1.03
CA ARG A 346 -28.61 4.42 -0.42
C ARG A 346 -27.89 3.10 -0.17
N GLU A 347 -28.53 2.18 0.55
CA GLU A 347 -27.91 0.88 0.87
C GLU A 347 -27.60 0.07 -0.37
N LYS A 348 -28.48 0.07 -1.39
CA LYS A 348 -28.24 -0.58 -2.68
C LYS A 348 -27.00 -0.01 -3.38
N ALA A 349 -26.79 1.32 -3.35
CA ALA A 349 -25.61 1.95 -3.91
C ALA A 349 -24.34 1.58 -3.12
N LEU A 350 -24.36 1.65 -1.78
CA LEU A 350 -23.22 1.31 -0.94
C LEU A 350 -22.72 -0.13 -1.18
N ARG A 351 -23.63 -1.07 -1.41
CA ARG A 351 -23.30 -2.48 -1.70
C ARG A 351 -22.61 -2.69 -3.06
N THR A 352 -22.50 -1.68 -3.91
CA THR A 352 -21.76 -1.79 -5.18
C THR A 352 -20.25 -1.73 -4.98
N TYR A 353 -19.76 -1.17 -3.87
CA TYR A 353 -18.34 -0.99 -3.61
C TYR A 353 -17.50 -2.27 -3.75
N PRO A 354 -17.86 -3.41 -3.09
CA PRO A 354 -17.09 -4.65 -3.25
C PRO A 354 -17.05 -5.16 -4.69
N LYS A 355 -18.14 -4.95 -5.44
CA LYS A 355 -18.20 -5.36 -6.85
C LYS A 355 -17.27 -4.52 -7.70
N ILE A 356 -17.28 -3.19 -7.54
CA ILE A 356 -16.40 -2.28 -8.28
C ILE A 356 -14.93 -2.62 -8.01
N LEU A 357 -14.55 -2.85 -6.74
CA LEU A 357 -13.20 -3.28 -6.40
C LEU A 357 -12.83 -4.62 -7.06
N SER A 358 -13.75 -5.57 -7.09
CA SER A 358 -13.54 -6.87 -7.71
C SER A 358 -13.40 -6.75 -9.24
N ASP A 359 -14.19 -5.89 -9.86
CA ASP A 359 -14.13 -5.64 -11.31
C ASP A 359 -12.80 -4.93 -11.69
N GLU A 360 -12.32 -4.01 -10.84
CA GLU A 360 -11.09 -3.24 -11.09
C GLU A 360 -9.80 -4.04 -10.79
N LEU A 361 -9.75 -4.77 -9.69
CA LEU A 361 -8.54 -5.35 -9.14
C LEU A 361 -8.58 -6.88 -9.03
N GLY A 362 -9.77 -7.48 -9.05
CA GLY A 362 -9.94 -8.90 -8.69
C GLY A 362 -9.19 -9.86 -9.60
N GLY A 363 -9.24 -9.65 -10.91
CA GLY A 363 -8.51 -10.48 -11.88
C GLY A 363 -6.99 -10.35 -11.72
N TYR A 364 -6.50 -9.12 -11.56
CA TYR A 364 -5.08 -8.84 -11.33
C TYR A 364 -4.60 -9.51 -10.01
N TYR A 365 -5.37 -9.41 -8.95
CA TYR A 365 -5.02 -10.03 -7.67
C TYR A 365 -5.07 -11.57 -7.70
N THR A 366 -5.99 -12.16 -8.46
CA THR A 366 -6.01 -13.62 -8.65
C THR A 366 -4.76 -14.10 -9.40
N LEU A 367 -4.38 -13.39 -10.46
CA LEU A 367 -3.16 -13.69 -11.22
C LEU A 367 -1.91 -13.52 -10.32
N GLY A 368 -1.88 -12.46 -9.52
CA GLY A 368 -0.78 -12.20 -8.59
C GLY A 368 -0.65 -13.25 -7.48
N ARG A 369 -1.77 -13.84 -6.99
CA ARG A 369 -1.72 -14.96 -6.05
C ARG A 369 -1.07 -16.20 -6.67
N ALA A 370 -1.43 -16.52 -7.90
CA ALA A 370 -0.81 -17.63 -8.63
C ALA A 370 0.69 -17.39 -8.82
N PHE A 371 1.05 -16.17 -9.22
CA PHE A 371 2.45 -15.75 -9.34
C PHE A 371 3.20 -15.83 -8.01
N ALA A 372 2.67 -15.26 -6.92
CA ALA A 372 3.30 -15.31 -5.60
C ALA A 372 3.52 -16.76 -5.11
N HIS A 373 2.58 -17.66 -5.41
CA HIS A 373 2.72 -19.07 -5.09
C HIS A 373 3.88 -19.73 -5.87
N LEU A 374 4.05 -19.36 -7.14
CA LEU A 374 5.14 -19.90 -7.98
C LEU A 374 6.51 -19.37 -7.53
N ILE A 375 6.67 -18.05 -7.42
CA ILE A 375 7.97 -17.44 -7.06
C ILE A 375 8.34 -17.64 -5.58
N GLY A 376 7.38 -18.00 -4.73
CA GLY A 376 7.63 -18.42 -3.37
C GLY A 376 8.41 -19.74 -3.25
N ARG A 377 8.65 -20.42 -4.38
CA ARG A 377 9.52 -21.63 -4.47
C ARG A 377 10.91 -21.22 -4.94
N PRO A 378 11.96 -21.39 -4.11
CA PRO A 378 13.31 -20.92 -4.42
C PRO A 378 13.86 -21.45 -5.75
N GLU A 379 13.55 -22.69 -6.10
CA GLU A 379 14.02 -23.32 -7.36
C GLU A 379 13.41 -22.63 -8.59
N ILE A 380 12.11 -22.29 -8.52
CA ILE A 380 11.41 -21.58 -9.61
C ILE A 380 11.95 -20.16 -9.71
N MET A 381 12.14 -19.49 -8.57
CA MET A 381 12.70 -18.14 -8.56
C MET A 381 14.10 -18.12 -9.16
N ARG A 382 14.97 -19.05 -8.76
CA ARG A 382 16.32 -19.19 -9.34
C ARG A 382 16.29 -19.43 -10.85
N PHE A 383 15.38 -20.28 -11.33
CA PHE A 383 15.20 -20.52 -12.76
C PHE A 383 14.76 -19.24 -13.49
N CYS A 384 13.74 -18.54 -12.96
CA CYS A 384 13.24 -17.29 -13.53
C CYS A 384 14.31 -16.20 -13.58
N VAL A 385 15.09 -16.04 -12.50
CA VAL A 385 16.16 -15.04 -12.43
C VAL A 385 17.28 -15.40 -13.42
N LYS A 386 17.79 -16.63 -13.39
CA LYS A 386 18.90 -17.07 -14.24
C LYS A 386 18.59 -16.97 -15.74
N TYR A 387 17.39 -17.36 -16.15
CA TYR A 387 17.01 -17.42 -17.57
C TYR A 387 16.12 -16.25 -18.01
N GLY A 388 15.46 -15.57 -17.08
CA GLY A 388 14.62 -14.40 -17.36
C GLY A 388 15.40 -13.10 -17.49
N LEU A 389 16.24 -12.78 -16.50
CA LEU A 389 16.97 -11.50 -16.46
C LEU A 389 17.76 -11.20 -17.75
N PRO A 390 18.47 -12.17 -18.38
CA PRO A 390 19.18 -11.92 -19.62
C PRO A 390 18.30 -11.60 -20.83
N ARG A 391 16.97 -11.59 -20.69
CA ARG A 391 16.01 -11.37 -21.78
C ARG A 391 15.21 -10.07 -21.59
N PRO A 392 15.67 -8.92 -22.10
CA PRO A 392 15.05 -7.61 -21.83
C PRO A 392 13.57 -7.52 -22.23
N VAL A 393 13.16 -8.19 -23.34
CA VAL A 393 11.76 -8.21 -23.77
C VAL A 393 10.86 -8.92 -22.76
N LEU A 394 11.31 -10.11 -22.25
CA LEU A 394 10.60 -10.83 -21.22
C LEU A 394 10.53 -10.01 -19.92
N MET A 395 11.62 -9.38 -19.54
CA MET A 395 11.68 -8.58 -18.31
C MET A 395 10.83 -7.31 -18.41
N ARG A 396 10.70 -6.70 -19.58
CA ARG A 396 9.71 -5.61 -19.79
C ARG A 396 8.28 -6.09 -19.56
N PHE A 397 7.93 -7.28 -20.09
CA PHE A 397 6.62 -7.88 -19.84
C PHE A 397 6.41 -8.16 -18.34
N VAL A 398 7.40 -8.74 -17.68
CA VAL A 398 7.37 -9.02 -16.23
C VAL A 398 7.21 -7.72 -15.44
N MET A 399 7.96 -6.67 -15.78
CA MET A 399 7.86 -5.36 -15.14
C MET A 399 6.46 -4.76 -15.28
N LYS A 400 5.89 -4.75 -16.50
CA LYS A 400 4.50 -4.28 -16.73
C LYS A 400 3.50 -5.06 -15.85
N LEU A 401 3.67 -6.37 -15.78
CA LEU A 401 2.81 -7.24 -14.96
C LEU A 401 2.99 -6.96 -13.47
N LEU A 402 4.22 -6.90 -12.97
CA LEU A 402 4.50 -6.72 -11.53
C LEU A 402 4.08 -5.35 -11.02
N SER A 403 4.25 -4.30 -11.82
CA SER A 403 3.92 -2.91 -11.44
C SER A 403 2.48 -2.51 -11.75
N ASP A 404 1.64 -3.41 -12.29
CA ASP A 404 0.31 -3.07 -12.86
C ASP A 404 0.42 -1.89 -13.84
N GLY A 405 1.56 -1.84 -14.54
CA GLY A 405 1.93 -0.77 -15.47
C GLY A 405 1.62 -1.18 -16.91
N PHE A 406 0.33 -1.29 -17.24
CA PHE A 406 -0.13 -1.62 -18.60
C PHE A 406 -1.44 -0.90 -18.92
N ASP A 407 -1.60 -0.55 -20.20
CA ASP A 407 -2.82 0.07 -20.70
C ASP A 407 -3.91 -0.99 -20.95
N ARG A 408 -5.06 -0.80 -20.31
CA ARG A 408 -6.20 -1.72 -20.44
C ARG A 408 -6.95 -1.53 -21.76
N ARG A 409 -6.73 -0.41 -22.44
CA ARG A 409 -7.29 -0.03 -23.73
C ARG A 409 -6.18 0.46 -24.62
N ASP A 410 -6.19 0.07 -25.90
CA ASP A 410 -5.29 0.57 -26.95
C ASP A 410 -3.77 0.38 -26.71
N GLY A 411 -3.39 -0.48 -25.75
CA GLY A 411 -2.01 -0.79 -25.44
C GLY A 411 -1.32 -1.69 -26.48
N ASP A 412 -0.02 -1.94 -26.25
CA ASP A 412 0.79 -2.84 -27.07
C ASP A 412 0.37 -4.32 -26.91
N TRP A 413 1.07 -5.24 -27.58
CA TRP A 413 0.75 -6.66 -27.48
C TRP A 413 0.91 -7.24 -26.06
N MET A 414 1.86 -6.70 -25.26
CA MET A 414 2.07 -7.11 -23.85
C MET A 414 0.88 -6.68 -23.00
N ASP A 415 0.39 -5.45 -23.20
CA ASP A 415 -0.78 -4.90 -22.50
C ASP A 415 -2.04 -5.71 -22.79
N ARG A 416 -2.23 -6.08 -24.07
CA ARG A 416 -3.36 -6.95 -24.48
C ARG A 416 -3.27 -8.34 -23.87
N LEU A 417 -2.06 -8.92 -23.80
CA LEU A 417 -1.85 -10.22 -23.18
C LEU A 417 -2.15 -10.15 -21.67
N ILE A 418 -1.61 -9.17 -20.94
CA ILE A 418 -1.84 -9.00 -19.51
C ILE A 418 -3.34 -8.76 -19.27
N THR A 419 -3.97 -7.88 -20.04
CA THR A 419 -5.41 -7.60 -19.95
C THR A 419 -6.25 -8.86 -20.15
N THR A 420 -5.88 -9.70 -21.11
CA THR A 420 -6.57 -10.98 -21.36
C THR A 420 -6.38 -11.92 -20.19
N MET A 421 -5.16 -12.07 -19.67
CA MET A 421 -4.87 -12.91 -18.52
C MET A 421 -5.69 -12.50 -17.30
N THR A 422 -5.82 -11.20 -17.04
CA THR A 422 -6.60 -10.70 -15.89
C THR A 422 -8.13 -10.88 -16.05
N LYS A 423 -8.63 -10.99 -17.29
CA LYS A 423 -10.06 -11.21 -17.57
C LYS A 423 -10.48 -12.68 -17.55
N VAL A 424 -9.56 -13.59 -17.90
CA VAL A 424 -9.85 -15.03 -17.98
C VAL A 424 -9.88 -15.68 -16.61
N VAL A 425 -9.10 -15.15 -15.64
CA VAL A 425 -9.10 -15.68 -14.28
C VAL A 425 -10.32 -15.17 -13.49
N PRO A 426 -10.89 -15.99 -12.57
CA PRO A 426 -11.97 -15.54 -11.71
C PRO A 426 -11.48 -14.38 -10.83
N ALA A 427 -12.31 -13.36 -10.64
CA ALA A 427 -11.97 -12.21 -9.79
C ALA A 427 -11.78 -12.64 -8.33
N ALA A 428 -10.78 -12.02 -7.65
CA ALA A 428 -10.38 -12.32 -6.27
C ALA A 428 -11.47 -12.02 -5.23
#